data_5519ab91ccc1de80ef2893df412f0e6b
#
_entry.id   5519ab91ccc1de80ef2893df412f0e6b
#
_cell.length_a   1.000
_cell.length_b   1.000
_cell.length_c   1.000
_cell.angle_alpha   90.00
_cell.angle_beta   90.00
_cell.angle_gamma   90.00
#
_symmetry.space_group_name_H-M   'P 1'
#
loop_
_entity.id
_entity.type
_entity.pdbx_description
1 polymer ?
#
loop_
_entity_poly.entity_id
_entity_poly.type
_entity_poly.pdbx_seq_one_letter_code
_entity_poly.pdbx_strand_id
1 'polypeptide(L)'
;MLARRIMRNLNEVLKISFSAFFADLGYQAAVVMFPLIFVIYLGAPVWLYGVAEAINYGLGSLMAFLGGLAGDRFGRRRMAVLGNAMIISVSLLGFARYWWQALLIFMVGWWFRNFRTPPRRAMMTEVTDPGERSEAFGILHALDIAGAALSITYTAILLFVKFPVEYLLLMTAAPLVVSTLLIALVNAGHHANAGSASFMELRGLGRALWLIVVSTFFFGFSQYSFGFPVITTAEFTHEDYLAVVTYGVFLAASAAFGYVFGKSRVNEYMGLSYLGYLLGVFASLGFALLSPMGIAGIYPSAFLLGVAVAATETFEPTIVSKLAPEERMGMGMGLLSFGRSIGIFLANTIMGLLYQLHYSYAYYFAAASSFTAFLVVRLLLMRVVAGGGQLR
;
A
#
# COMPACT_ATOMS: atom_id res chain seq x y z
N MET A 1 -12.98 -36.62 9.64
CA MET A 1 -11.71 -36.42 8.90
C MET A 1 -12.05 -35.88 7.52
N LEU A 2 -12.07 -34.56 7.33
CA LEU A 2 -12.20 -33.93 6.02
C LEU A 2 -10.86 -34.08 5.30
N ALA A 3 -10.80 -34.93 4.29
CA ALA A 3 -9.64 -35.00 3.39
C ALA A 3 -9.47 -33.59 2.82
N ARG A 4 -8.35 -32.92 3.14
CA ARG A 4 -7.95 -31.62 2.60
C ARG A 4 -7.82 -31.81 1.09
N ARG A 5 -8.80 -31.30 0.34
CA ARG A 5 -8.77 -31.36 -1.13
C ARG A 5 -7.54 -30.56 -1.57
N ILE A 6 -6.54 -31.25 -2.13
CA ILE A 6 -5.35 -30.60 -2.65
C ILE A 6 -5.78 -29.72 -3.82
N MET A 7 -5.39 -28.45 -3.80
CA MET A 7 -5.67 -27.49 -4.88
C MET A 7 -5.24 -28.07 -6.23
N ARG A 8 -6.10 -28.03 -7.24
CA ARG A 8 -5.88 -28.67 -8.55
C ARG A 8 -4.59 -28.22 -9.24
N ASN A 9 -4.23 -26.96 -9.10
CA ASN A 9 -3.02 -26.35 -9.72
C ASN A 9 -2.09 -25.71 -8.69
N LEU A 10 -1.88 -26.36 -7.54
CA LEU A 10 -1.07 -25.83 -6.44
C LEU A 10 0.32 -25.34 -6.93
N ASN A 11 0.96 -26.03 -7.86
CA ASN A 11 2.26 -25.65 -8.41
C ASN A 11 2.23 -24.27 -9.08
N GLU A 12 1.17 -23.96 -9.84
CA GLU A 12 1.04 -22.65 -10.51
C GLU A 12 0.74 -21.54 -9.48
N VAL A 13 -0.11 -21.82 -8.48
CA VAL A 13 -0.38 -20.93 -7.36
C VAL A 13 0.92 -20.62 -6.61
N LEU A 14 1.74 -21.64 -6.32
CA LEU A 14 3.03 -21.47 -5.63
C LEU A 14 4.02 -20.67 -6.47
N LYS A 15 4.12 -20.88 -7.79
CA LYS A 15 4.99 -20.06 -8.67
C LYS A 15 4.61 -18.58 -8.61
N ILE A 16 3.30 -18.25 -8.70
CA ILE A 16 2.81 -16.87 -8.62
C ILE A 16 3.09 -16.29 -7.23
N SER A 17 2.84 -17.06 -6.17
CA SER A 17 2.99 -16.61 -4.79
C SER A 17 4.45 -16.45 -4.38
N PHE A 18 5.35 -17.36 -4.79
CA PHE A 18 6.78 -17.20 -4.58
C PHE A 18 7.37 -16.08 -5.46
N SER A 19 6.85 -15.87 -6.67
CA SER A 19 7.22 -14.68 -7.45
C SER A 19 6.87 -13.39 -6.68
N ALA A 20 5.76 -13.36 -5.97
CA ALA A 20 5.38 -12.24 -5.12
C ALA A 20 6.33 -12.08 -3.92
N PHE A 21 6.61 -13.17 -3.21
CA PHE A 21 7.58 -13.20 -2.10
C PHE A 21 8.96 -12.63 -2.51
N PHE A 22 9.53 -13.14 -3.61
CA PHE A 22 10.84 -12.67 -4.07
C PHE A 22 10.80 -11.23 -4.59
N ALA A 23 9.68 -10.77 -5.12
CA ALA A 23 9.53 -9.38 -5.50
C ALA A 23 9.54 -8.46 -4.28
N ASP A 24 8.74 -8.78 -3.26
CA ASP A 24 8.69 -7.99 -2.02
C ASP A 24 10.01 -8.07 -1.24
N LEU A 25 10.67 -9.24 -1.24
CA LEU A 25 12.01 -9.39 -0.70
C LEU A 25 13.03 -8.46 -1.37
N GLY A 26 12.85 -8.15 -2.66
CA GLY A 26 13.70 -7.22 -3.40
C GLY A 26 13.29 -5.76 -3.20
N TYR A 27 12.13 -5.35 -3.72
CA TYR A 27 11.82 -3.93 -3.85
C TYR A 27 11.49 -3.21 -2.53
N GLN A 28 11.08 -3.90 -1.46
CA GLN A 28 10.75 -3.24 -0.18
C GLN A 28 11.96 -2.56 0.46
N ALA A 29 13.17 -3.08 0.25
CA ALA A 29 14.39 -2.38 0.65
C ALA A 29 14.52 -1.02 -0.06
N ALA A 30 14.24 -0.97 -1.36
CA ALA A 30 14.26 0.28 -2.11
C ALA A 30 13.14 1.24 -1.66
N VAL A 31 11.96 0.73 -1.31
CA VAL A 31 10.84 1.54 -0.80
C VAL A 31 11.22 2.27 0.48
N VAL A 32 11.80 1.56 1.45
CA VAL A 32 12.17 2.17 2.73
C VAL A 32 13.44 3.02 2.62
N MET A 33 14.35 2.70 1.68
CA MET A 33 15.56 3.47 1.46
C MET A 33 15.35 4.72 0.59
N PHE A 34 14.30 4.78 -0.22
CA PHE A 34 14.06 5.91 -1.11
C PHE A 34 14.00 7.26 -0.38
N PRO A 35 13.21 7.44 0.72
CA PRO A 35 13.19 8.69 1.45
C PRO A 35 14.55 9.07 2.05
N LEU A 36 15.30 8.09 2.56
CA LEU A 36 16.64 8.31 3.11
C LEU A 36 17.62 8.76 2.02
N ILE A 37 17.63 8.05 0.89
CA ILE A 37 18.52 8.41 -0.23
C ILE A 37 18.13 9.77 -0.79
N PHE A 38 16.85 10.00 -1.03
CA PHE A 38 16.35 11.21 -1.68
C PHE A 38 16.59 12.45 -0.82
N VAL A 39 16.22 12.41 0.47
CA VAL A 39 16.27 13.57 1.36
C VAL A 39 17.61 13.64 2.10
N ILE A 40 18.01 12.57 2.77
CA ILE A 40 19.17 12.62 3.68
C ILE A 40 20.48 12.53 2.91
N TYR A 41 20.63 11.60 1.95
CA TYR A 41 21.90 11.41 1.26
C TYR A 41 22.11 12.37 0.09
N LEU A 42 21.05 12.65 -0.69
CA LEU A 42 21.12 13.50 -1.88
C LEU A 42 20.69 14.96 -1.59
N GLY A 43 20.24 15.25 -0.37
CA GLY A 43 19.90 16.61 0.08
C GLY A 43 18.71 17.24 -0.62
N ALA A 44 17.78 16.44 -1.19
CA ALA A 44 16.56 16.98 -1.76
C ALA A 44 15.67 17.59 -0.66
N PRO A 45 15.07 18.75 -0.88
CA PRO A 45 14.16 19.34 0.10
C PRO A 45 12.92 18.45 0.31
N VAL A 46 12.41 18.38 1.54
CA VAL A 46 11.30 17.46 1.90
C VAL A 46 10.01 17.78 1.13
N TRP A 47 9.77 19.05 0.77
CA TRP A 47 8.63 19.38 -0.09
C TRP A 47 8.70 18.67 -1.45
N LEU A 48 9.90 18.53 -2.01
CA LEU A 48 10.10 17.82 -3.28
C LEU A 48 9.90 16.32 -3.12
N TYR A 49 10.28 15.74 -1.95
CA TYR A 49 9.93 14.37 -1.60
C TYR A 49 8.41 14.19 -1.56
N GLY A 50 7.66 15.11 -0.95
CA GLY A 50 6.20 15.07 -0.94
C GLY A 50 5.60 15.06 -2.35
N VAL A 51 6.12 15.88 -3.26
CA VAL A 51 5.71 15.89 -4.68
C VAL A 51 6.09 14.57 -5.37
N ALA A 52 7.29 14.04 -5.12
CA ALA A 52 7.73 12.76 -5.67
C ALA A 52 6.79 11.62 -5.26
N GLU A 53 6.42 11.55 -3.99
CA GLU A 53 5.47 10.55 -3.49
C GLU A 53 4.04 10.74 -4.02
N ALA A 54 3.59 11.98 -4.18
CA ALA A 54 2.32 12.29 -4.82
C ALA A 54 2.28 11.74 -6.26
N ILE A 55 3.34 11.94 -7.04
CA ILE A 55 3.49 11.40 -8.39
C ILE A 55 3.55 9.85 -8.35
N ASN A 56 4.35 9.28 -7.46
CA ASN A 56 4.52 7.84 -7.36
C ASN A 56 3.20 7.13 -7.03
N TYR A 57 2.48 7.59 -6.01
CA TYR A 57 1.21 6.97 -5.59
C TYR A 57 0.05 7.36 -6.49
N GLY A 58 -0.06 8.63 -6.89
CA GLY A 58 -1.15 9.12 -7.74
C GLY A 58 -1.12 8.52 -9.15
N LEU A 59 0.00 8.63 -9.86
CA LEU A 59 0.15 8.04 -11.19
C LEU A 59 0.36 6.52 -11.15
N GLY A 60 0.83 5.97 -10.03
CA GLY A 60 0.94 4.54 -9.83
C GLY A 60 -0.42 3.81 -9.97
N SER A 61 -1.52 4.41 -9.53
CA SER A 61 -2.86 3.85 -9.72
C SER A 61 -3.28 3.81 -11.20
N LEU A 62 -2.89 4.82 -11.99
CA LEU A 62 -3.09 4.83 -13.43
C LEU A 62 -2.30 3.70 -14.11
N MET A 63 -1.07 3.46 -13.68
CA MET A 63 -0.25 2.36 -14.19
C MET A 63 -0.87 0.99 -13.91
N ALA A 64 -1.56 0.81 -12.78
CA ALA A 64 -2.31 -0.42 -12.52
C ALA A 64 -3.45 -0.61 -13.55
N PHE A 65 -4.20 0.46 -13.85
CA PHE A 65 -5.23 0.41 -14.88
C PHE A 65 -4.66 0.05 -16.26
N LEU A 66 -3.58 0.72 -16.68
CA LEU A 66 -2.89 0.42 -17.95
C LEU A 66 -2.35 -1.02 -17.98
N GLY A 67 -1.84 -1.53 -16.85
CA GLY A 67 -1.37 -2.90 -16.73
C GLY A 67 -2.49 -3.94 -16.93
N GLY A 68 -3.68 -3.67 -16.40
CA GLY A 68 -4.86 -4.48 -16.63
C GLY A 68 -5.25 -4.54 -18.11
N LEU A 69 -5.42 -3.37 -18.74
CA LEU A 69 -5.74 -3.26 -20.17
C LEU A 69 -4.67 -3.92 -21.05
N ALA A 70 -3.40 -3.67 -20.76
CA ALA A 70 -2.30 -4.27 -21.51
C ALA A 70 -2.26 -5.80 -21.32
N GLY A 71 -2.53 -6.29 -20.12
CA GLY A 71 -2.63 -7.71 -19.83
C GLY A 71 -3.71 -8.41 -20.64
N ASP A 72 -4.90 -7.80 -20.74
CA ASP A 72 -6.00 -8.34 -21.53
C ASP A 72 -5.73 -8.29 -23.04
N ARG A 73 -5.01 -7.25 -23.53
CA ARG A 73 -4.71 -7.08 -24.97
C ARG A 73 -3.48 -7.85 -25.43
N PHE A 74 -2.38 -7.86 -24.66
CA PHE A 74 -1.09 -8.40 -25.08
C PHE A 74 -0.71 -9.72 -24.37
N GLY A 75 -1.57 -10.18 -23.46
CA GLY A 75 -1.40 -11.40 -22.68
C GLY A 75 -0.88 -11.13 -21.27
N ARG A 76 -1.64 -11.63 -20.29
CA ARG A 76 -1.42 -11.38 -18.85
C ARG A 76 -0.03 -11.78 -18.38
N ARG A 77 0.45 -12.97 -18.79
CA ARG A 77 1.78 -13.46 -18.43
C ARG A 77 2.89 -12.53 -18.97
N ARG A 78 2.80 -12.11 -20.24
CA ARG A 78 3.81 -11.23 -20.85
C ARG A 78 3.89 -9.88 -20.12
N MET A 79 2.75 -9.30 -19.80
CA MET A 79 2.68 -8.01 -19.10
C MET A 79 3.11 -8.13 -17.64
N ALA A 80 2.81 -9.22 -16.95
CA ALA A 80 3.31 -9.49 -15.61
C ALA A 80 4.84 -9.66 -15.59
N VAL A 81 5.41 -10.37 -16.56
CA VAL A 81 6.87 -10.55 -16.72
C VAL A 81 7.54 -9.19 -17.02
N LEU A 82 7.00 -8.42 -17.97
CA LEU A 82 7.51 -7.08 -18.29
C LEU A 82 7.53 -6.19 -17.04
N GLY A 83 6.40 -6.15 -16.32
CA GLY A 83 6.30 -5.35 -15.09
C GLY A 83 7.34 -5.79 -14.04
N ASN A 84 7.50 -7.09 -13.80
CA ASN A 84 8.51 -7.60 -12.88
C ASN A 84 9.95 -7.25 -13.32
N ALA A 85 10.27 -7.41 -14.60
CA ALA A 85 11.59 -7.09 -15.11
C ALA A 85 11.94 -5.61 -14.93
N MET A 86 10.98 -4.71 -15.14
CA MET A 86 11.18 -3.27 -14.93
C MET A 86 11.35 -2.86 -13.47
N ILE A 87 10.83 -3.65 -12.52
CA ILE A 87 11.04 -3.38 -11.08
C ILE A 87 12.53 -3.55 -10.71
N ILE A 88 13.30 -4.36 -11.44
CA ILE A 88 14.73 -4.55 -11.17
C ILE A 88 15.49 -3.20 -11.18
N SER A 89 14.97 -2.19 -11.89
CA SER A 89 15.56 -0.85 -11.91
C SER A 89 15.79 -0.27 -10.50
N VAL A 90 14.94 -0.58 -9.51
CA VAL A 90 15.11 -0.05 -8.14
C VAL A 90 16.42 -0.48 -7.48
N SER A 91 17.02 -1.58 -7.94
CA SER A 91 18.33 -2.04 -7.45
C SER A 91 19.47 -1.09 -7.79
N LEU A 92 19.25 -0.17 -8.73
CA LEU A 92 20.21 0.87 -9.09
C LEU A 92 20.09 2.14 -8.24
N LEU A 93 19.09 2.20 -7.35
CA LEU A 93 18.79 3.40 -6.57
C LEU A 93 19.98 3.89 -5.72
N GLY A 94 20.79 2.96 -5.18
CA GLY A 94 21.97 3.30 -4.38
C GLY A 94 23.11 3.98 -5.17
N PHE A 95 23.09 3.89 -6.50
CA PHE A 95 24.07 4.55 -7.37
C PHE A 95 23.64 5.94 -7.84
N ALA A 96 22.43 6.41 -7.45
CA ALA A 96 21.98 7.75 -7.79
C ALA A 96 22.91 8.81 -7.12
N ARG A 97 23.36 9.78 -7.90
CA ARG A 97 24.20 10.90 -7.43
C ARG A 97 23.41 12.20 -7.32
N TYR A 98 22.24 12.26 -7.95
CA TYR A 98 21.34 13.41 -7.94
C TYR A 98 19.93 12.96 -7.60
N TRP A 99 19.17 13.80 -6.91
CA TRP A 99 17.81 13.50 -6.50
C TRP A 99 16.89 13.12 -7.67
N TRP A 100 17.05 13.72 -8.84
CA TRP A 100 16.24 13.41 -10.02
C TRP A 100 16.54 12.00 -10.59
N GLN A 101 17.78 11.50 -10.45
CA GLN A 101 18.10 10.11 -10.80
C GLN A 101 17.41 9.14 -9.86
N ALA A 102 17.46 9.41 -8.56
CA ALA A 102 16.76 8.60 -7.56
C ALA A 102 15.25 8.57 -7.80
N LEU A 103 14.67 9.75 -8.12
CA LEU A 103 13.24 9.86 -8.47
C LEU A 103 12.90 9.00 -9.69
N LEU A 104 13.63 9.13 -10.79
CA LEU A 104 13.34 8.39 -12.02
C LEU A 104 13.48 6.87 -11.82
N ILE A 105 14.54 6.42 -11.16
CA ILE A 105 14.78 5.01 -10.87
C ILE A 105 13.63 4.43 -10.03
N PHE A 106 13.28 5.12 -8.93
CA PHE A 106 12.23 4.67 -8.05
C PHE A 106 10.84 4.72 -8.72
N MET A 107 10.53 5.79 -9.44
CA MET A 107 9.29 5.98 -10.18
C MET A 107 9.07 4.85 -11.20
N VAL A 108 10.07 4.51 -12.00
CA VAL A 108 9.98 3.41 -12.96
C VAL A 108 9.64 2.11 -12.23
N GLY A 109 10.40 1.75 -11.21
CA GLY A 109 10.17 0.51 -10.46
C GLY A 109 8.79 0.47 -9.79
N TRP A 110 8.39 1.56 -9.14
CA TRP A 110 7.10 1.65 -8.44
C TRP A 110 5.90 1.60 -9.41
N TRP A 111 5.98 2.29 -10.55
CA TRP A 111 4.93 2.28 -11.55
C TRP A 111 4.78 0.91 -12.20
N PHE A 112 5.87 0.24 -12.52
CA PHE A 112 5.82 -1.10 -13.08
C PHE A 112 5.43 -2.17 -12.05
N ARG A 113 5.70 -1.97 -10.77
CA ARG A 113 5.12 -2.77 -9.68
C ARG A 113 3.59 -2.69 -9.68
N ASN A 114 3.03 -1.49 -9.84
CA ASN A 114 1.59 -1.32 -9.95
C ASN A 114 1.05 -1.88 -11.27
N PHE A 115 1.73 -1.65 -12.39
CA PHE A 115 1.38 -2.18 -13.71
C PHE A 115 1.27 -3.72 -13.73
N ARG A 116 2.18 -4.44 -13.08
CA ARG A 116 2.16 -5.92 -13.05
C ARG A 116 1.05 -6.50 -12.19
N THR A 117 0.55 -5.74 -11.21
CA THR A 117 -0.35 -6.28 -10.16
C THR A 117 -1.67 -6.83 -10.71
N PRO A 118 -2.42 -6.14 -11.58
CA PRO A 118 -3.65 -6.69 -12.17
C PRO A 118 -3.42 -7.92 -13.04
N PRO A 119 -2.45 -7.96 -13.99
CA PRO A 119 -2.15 -9.17 -14.75
C PRO A 119 -1.79 -10.36 -13.86
N ARG A 120 -0.98 -10.18 -12.81
CA ARG A 120 -0.60 -11.24 -11.87
C ARG A 120 -1.82 -11.79 -11.12
N ARG A 121 -2.71 -10.90 -10.63
CA ARG A 121 -3.94 -11.32 -9.96
C ARG A 121 -4.90 -12.06 -10.90
N ALA A 122 -5.00 -11.61 -12.14
CA ALA A 122 -5.80 -12.27 -13.15
C ALA A 122 -5.27 -13.67 -13.47
N MET A 123 -3.95 -13.84 -13.59
CA MET A 123 -3.32 -15.17 -13.74
C MET A 123 -3.66 -16.08 -12.56
N MET A 124 -3.65 -15.56 -11.32
CA MET A 124 -4.06 -16.34 -10.13
C MET A 124 -5.50 -16.85 -10.26
N THR A 125 -6.42 -16.02 -10.76
CA THR A 125 -7.81 -16.46 -10.96
C THR A 125 -7.99 -17.46 -12.10
N GLU A 126 -7.10 -17.47 -13.10
CA GLU A 126 -7.10 -18.43 -14.21
C GLU A 126 -6.62 -19.83 -13.79
N VAL A 127 -5.63 -19.88 -12.90
CA VAL A 127 -5.05 -21.15 -12.45
C VAL A 127 -5.82 -21.77 -11.28
N THR A 128 -6.83 -21.08 -10.71
CA THR A 128 -7.60 -21.54 -9.55
C THR A 128 -9.08 -21.71 -9.87
N ASP A 129 -9.70 -22.77 -9.34
CA ASP A 129 -11.15 -22.93 -9.37
C ASP A 129 -11.82 -21.88 -8.45
N PRO A 130 -13.06 -21.42 -8.76
CA PRO A 130 -13.73 -20.38 -7.97
C PRO A 130 -13.78 -20.64 -6.46
N GLY A 131 -13.94 -21.89 -6.03
CA GLY A 131 -13.97 -22.28 -4.63
C GLY A 131 -12.61 -22.28 -3.91
N GLU A 132 -11.51 -22.25 -4.66
CA GLU A 132 -10.13 -22.27 -4.14
C GLU A 132 -9.46 -20.90 -4.15
N ARG A 133 -10.07 -19.89 -4.80
CA ARG A 133 -9.50 -18.54 -4.97
C ARG A 133 -9.14 -17.86 -3.66
N SER A 134 -10.00 -17.99 -2.65
CA SER A 134 -9.74 -17.38 -1.33
C SER A 134 -8.48 -17.93 -0.68
N GLU A 135 -8.27 -19.26 -0.77
CA GLU A 135 -7.07 -19.90 -0.24
C GLU A 135 -5.82 -19.49 -1.05
N ALA A 136 -5.90 -19.47 -2.37
CA ALA A 136 -4.81 -19.06 -3.25
C ALA A 136 -4.36 -17.60 -3.02
N PHE A 137 -5.32 -16.67 -2.91
CA PHE A 137 -5.01 -15.28 -2.55
C PHE A 137 -4.50 -15.13 -1.12
N GLY A 138 -4.93 -16.00 -0.20
CA GLY A 138 -4.40 -16.07 1.15
C GLY A 138 -2.92 -16.47 1.18
N ILE A 139 -2.53 -17.49 0.41
CA ILE A 139 -1.13 -17.92 0.23
C ILE A 139 -0.30 -16.79 -0.39
N LEU A 140 -0.81 -16.17 -1.46
CA LEU A 140 -0.16 -15.04 -2.11
C LEU A 140 0.13 -13.91 -1.11
N HIS A 141 -0.87 -13.51 -0.34
CA HIS A 141 -0.74 -12.41 0.62
C HIS A 141 0.22 -12.74 1.76
N ALA A 142 0.17 -13.98 2.28
CA ALA A 142 1.09 -14.42 3.33
C ALA A 142 2.55 -14.38 2.85
N LEU A 143 2.82 -14.79 1.62
CA LEU A 143 4.15 -14.76 1.03
C LEU A 143 4.60 -13.33 0.67
N ASP A 144 3.71 -12.44 0.19
CA ASP A 144 4.00 -11.01 0.02
C ASP A 144 4.49 -10.40 1.35
N ILE A 145 3.75 -10.61 2.46
CA ILE A 145 4.13 -10.10 3.79
C ILE A 145 5.45 -10.69 4.27
N ALA A 146 5.65 -12.00 4.10
CA ALA A 146 6.89 -12.65 4.51
C ALA A 146 8.10 -12.09 3.75
N GLY A 147 7.97 -11.86 2.45
CA GLY A 147 9.00 -11.22 1.62
C GLY A 147 9.32 -9.81 2.10
N ALA A 148 8.28 -9.00 2.36
CA ALA A 148 8.45 -7.64 2.89
C ALA A 148 9.13 -7.62 4.26
N ALA A 149 8.72 -8.48 5.19
CA ALA A 149 9.29 -8.57 6.52
C ALA A 149 10.78 -8.94 6.48
N LEU A 150 11.14 -9.94 5.66
CA LEU A 150 12.54 -10.31 5.48
C LEU A 150 13.35 -9.19 4.82
N SER A 151 12.76 -8.47 3.85
CA SER A 151 13.41 -7.33 3.20
C SER A 151 13.77 -6.24 4.21
N ILE A 152 12.82 -5.82 5.03
CA ILE A 152 13.06 -4.81 6.08
C ILE A 152 14.09 -5.29 7.09
N THR A 153 14.01 -6.58 7.48
CA THR A 153 14.93 -7.16 8.47
C THR A 153 16.37 -7.15 7.96
N TYR A 154 16.64 -7.68 6.76
CA TYR A 154 18.02 -7.66 6.25
C TYR A 154 18.51 -6.24 5.97
N THR A 155 17.64 -5.35 5.50
CA THR A 155 18.00 -3.95 5.27
C THR A 155 18.44 -3.28 6.57
N ALA A 156 17.67 -3.44 7.65
CA ALA A 156 18.04 -2.89 8.96
C ALA A 156 19.35 -3.48 9.48
N ILE A 157 19.55 -4.80 9.37
CA ILE A 157 20.78 -5.47 9.80
C ILE A 157 22.00 -4.96 9.00
N LEU A 158 21.89 -4.88 7.67
CA LEU A 158 22.99 -4.43 6.83
C LEU A 158 23.35 -2.96 7.09
N LEU A 159 22.37 -2.10 7.34
CA LEU A 159 22.61 -0.71 7.75
C LEU A 159 23.25 -0.64 9.15
N PHE A 160 22.80 -1.45 10.09
CA PHE A 160 23.40 -1.52 11.44
C PHE A 160 24.90 -1.85 11.39
N VAL A 161 25.30 -2.81 10.53
CA VAL A 161 26.71 -3.16 10.32
C VAL A 161 27.42 -2.21 9.34
N LYS A 162 26.79 -1.11 8.96
CA LYS A 162 27.33 -0.08 8.03
C LYS A 162 27.74 -0.63 6.67
N PHE A 163 27.01 -1.63 6.17
CA PHE A 163 27.22 -2.16 4.83
C PHE A 163 26.89 -1.07 3.77
N PRO A 164 27.70 -0.91 2.71
CA PRO A 164 27.48 0.15 1.73
C PRO A 164 26.10 0.05 1.06
N VAL A 165 25.35 1.16 1.05
CA VAL A 165 23.96 1.22 0.56
C VAL A 165 23.84 0.85 -0.91
N GLU A 166 24.85 1.19 -1.71
CA GLU A 166 24.91 0.87 -3.13
C GLU A 166 24.85 -0.64 -3.36
N TYR A 167 25.63 -1.40 -2.61
CA TYR A 167 25.66 -2.86 -2.72
C TYR A 167 24.46 -3.53 -2.05
N LEU A 168 23.96 -2.95 -0.94
CA LEU A 168 22.72 -3.41 -0.31
C LEU A 168 21.57 -3.38 -1.31
N LEU A 169 21.41 -2.27 -2.03
CA LEU A 169 20.35 -2.15 -3.02
C LEU A 169 20.64 -2.98 -4.29
N LEU A 170 21.89 -3.07 -4.72
CA LEU A 170 22.26 -3.92 -5.86
C LEU A 170 21.91 -5.40 -5.59
N MET A 171 22.09 -5.89 -4.37
CA MET A 171 21.73 -7.26 -3.99
C MET A 171 20.23 -7.56 -4.18
N THR A 172 19.38 -6.55 -4.14
CA THR A 172 17.93 -6.72 -4.39
C THR A 172 17.61 -7.18 -5.79
N ALA A 173 18.54 -7.00 -6.75
CA ALA A 173 18.38 -7.49 -8.12
C ALA A 173 18.21 -9.02 -8.16
N ALA A 174 18.92 -9.76 -7.30
CA ALA A 174 18.86 -11.22 -7.31
C ALA A 174 17.45 -11.75 -7.03
N PRO A 175 16.77 -11.40 -5.92
CA PRO A 175 15.40 -11.83 -5.72
C PRO A 175 14.43 -11.29 -6.78
N LEU A 176 14.61 -10.09 -7.30
CA LEU A 176 13.77 -9.55 -8.38
C LEU A 176 13.90 -10.33 -9.69
N VAL A 177 15.10 -10.79 -10.03
CA VAL A 177 15.31 -11.69 -11.17
C VAL A 177 14.64 -13.04 -10.93
N VAL A 178 14.79 -13.64 -9.74
CA VAL A 178 14.09 -14.88 -9.37
C VAL A 178 12.58 -14.71 -9.48
N SER A 179 12.04 -13.61 -8.97
CA SER A 179 10.61 -13.27 -9.09
C SER A 179 10.17 -13.24 -10.56
N THR A 180 10.97 -12.62 -11.43
CA THR A 180 10.67 -12.50 -12.87
C THR A 180 10.70 -13.85 -13.57
N LEU A 181 11.66 -14.70 -13.23
CA LEU A 181 11.75 -16.05 -13.77
C LEU A 181 10.57 -16.92 -13.33
N LEU A 182 10.18 -16.85 -12.06
CA LEU A 182 9.05 -17.61 -11.53
C LEU A 182 7.74 -17.24 -12.23
N ILE A 183 7.45 -15.95 -12.42
CA ILE A 183 6.24 -15.53 -13.13
C ILE A 183 6.27 -15.91 -14.61
N ALA A 184 7.45 -15.94 -15.23
CA ALA A 184 7.64 -16.38 -16.61
C ALA A 184 7.37 -17.89 -16.79
N LEU A 185 7.54 -18.69 -15.74
CA LEU A 185 7.31 -20.14 -15.77
C LEU A 185 5.85 -20.54 -15.46
N VAL A 186 4.96 -19.57 -15.20
CA VAL A 186 3.55 -19.84 -14.94
C VAL A 186 2.84 -20.24 -16.23
N ASN A 187 2.11 -21.35 -16.19
CA ASN A 187 1.24 -21.80 -17.27
C ASN A 187 -0.20 -21.31 -17.01
N ALA A 188 -0.47 -20.04 -17.33
CA ALA A 188 -1.83 -19.49 -17.31
C ALA A 188 -2.47 -19.64 -18.69
N GLY A 189 -3.72 -20.10 -18.74
CA GLY A 189 -4.49 -20.24 -19.99
C GLY A 189 -4.76 -18.86 -20.61
N HIS A 190 -4.91 -18.85 -21.93
CA HIS A 190 -5.31 -17.65 -22.66
C HIS A 190 -6.83 -17.54 -22.67
N HIS A 191 -7.40 -16.84 -21.71
CA HIS A 191 -8.80 -16.39 -21.81
C HIS A 191 -8.84 -14.87 -21.77
N ALA A 192 -8.80 -14.28 -22.94
CA ALA A 192 -9.14 -12.87 -23.13
C ALA A 192 -10.68 -12.74 -23.13
N ASN A 193 -11.27 -12.46 -21.99
CA ASN A 193 -12.63 -11.92 -21.91
C ASN A 193 -12.55 -10.55 -21.28
N ALA A 194 -12.41 -9.55 -22.13
CA ALA A 194 -12.56 -8.16 -21.77
C ALA A 194 -14.05 -7.87 -21.51
N GLY A 195 -14.48 -7.99 -20.26
CA GLY A 195 -15.68 -7.33 -19.80
C GLY A 195 -15.37 -5.84 -19.72
N SER A 196 -15.88 -5.06 -20.67
CA SER A 196 -15.78 -3.59 -20.66
C SER A 196 -16.57 -3.04 -19.46
N ALA A 197 -15.88 -2.69 -18.39
CA ALA A 197 -16.50 -1.88 -17.34
C ALA A 197 -16.77 -0.48 -17.90
N SER A 198 -18.05 -0.19 -18.14
CA SER A 198 -18.48 1.15 -18.57
C SER A 198 -18.42 2.12 -17.40
N PHE A 199 -17.64 3.17 -17.52
CA PHE A 199 -17.47 4.25 -16.52
C PHE A 199 -18.73 5.15 -16.38
N MET A 200 -19.86 4.82 -17.01
CA MET A 200 -20.87 5.82 -17.35
C MET A 200 -22.12 5.92 -16.46
N GLU A 201 -22.20 5.23 -15.32
CA GLU A 201 -23.39 5.34 -14.44
C GLU A 201 -23.09 5.63 -12.97
N LEU A 202 -22.55 6.82 -12.68
CA LEU A 202 -22.45 7.36 -11.31
C LEU A 202 -23.82 7.74 -10.71
N ARG A 203 -24.86 7.87 -11.56
CA ARG A 203 -26.24 8.15 -11.12
C ARG A 203 -26.86 6.92 -10.50
N GLY A 204 -27.27 7.02 -9.21
CA GLY A 204 -27.94 5.96 -8.46
C GLY A 204 -27.10 5.28 -7.38
N LEU A 205 -25.91 5.79 -7.07
CA LEU A 205 -25.17 5.39 -5.89
C LEU A 205 -25.76 6.06 -4.64
N GLY A 206 -26.05 5.29 -3.60
CA GLY A 206 -26.67 5.79 -2.39
C GLY A 206 -25.82 6.82 -1.65
N ARG A 207 -26.46 7.72 -0.90
CA ARG A 207 -25.79 8.76 -0.10
C ARG A 207 -24.76 8.20 0.88
N ALA A 208 -25.02 7.02 1.45
CA ALA A 208 -24.09 6.38 2.38
C ALA A 208 -22.76 5.98 1.71
N LEU A 209 -22.81 5.51 0.46
CA LEU A 209 -21.60 5.17 -0.31
C LEU A 209 -20.75 6.42 -0.59
N TRP A 210 -21.37 7.54 -0.95
CA TRP A 210 -20.65 8.80 -1.13
C TRP A 210 -20.01 9.32 0.15
N LEU A 211 -20.67 9.14 1.31
CA LEU A 211 -20.10 9.53 2.58
C LEU A 211 -18.87 8.69 2.96
N ILE A 212 -18.85 7.39 2.62
CA ILE A 212 -17.65 6.58 2.84
C ILE A 212 -16.51 6.98 1.89
N VAL A 213 -16.80 7.30 0.64
CA VAL A 213 -15.80 7.81 -0.32
C VAL A 213 -15.22 9.15 0.13
N VAL A 214 -16.05 10.06 0.65
CA VAL A 214 -15.58 11.34 1.21
C VAL A 214 -14.74 11.12 2.46
N SER A 215 -15.15 10.21 3.36
CA SER A 215 -14.36 9.94 4.55
C SER A 215 -13.01 9.31 4.22
N THR A 216 -12.97 8.39 3.27
CA THR A 216 -11.70 7.78 2.83
C THR A 216 -10.80 8.76 2.07
N PHE A 217 -11.38 9.74 1.37
CA PHE A 217 -10.62 10.86 0.80
C PHE A 217 -9.89 11.65 1.90
N PHE A 218 -10.60 12.06 2.95
CA PHE A 218 -9.98 12.75 4.09
C PHE A 218 -9.00 11.86 4.85
N PHE A 219 -9.31 10.58 5.01
CA PHE A 219 -8.35 9.65 5.61
C PHE A 219 -7.12 9.44 4.71
N GLY A 220 -7.23 9.57 3.40
CA GLY A 220 -6.09 9.60 2.49
C GLY A 220 -5.02 10.61 2.91
N PHE A 221 -5.41 11.73 3.54
CA PHE A 221 -4.47 12.71 4.11
C PHE A 221 -3.74 12.22 5.37
N SER A 222 -4.21 11.17 6.03
CA SER A 222 -3.49 10.52 7.13
C SER A 222 -2.80 9.22 6.71
N GLN A 223 -3.11 8.72 5.53
CA GLN A 223 -2.38 7.64 4.84
C GLN A 223 -1.24 8.20 3.95
N TYR A 224 -0.57 9.20 4.44
CA TYR A 224 0.61 9.77 3.79
C TYR A 224 1.69 8.72 3.54
N SER A 225 2.63 9.01 2.65
CA SER A 225 3.79 8.14 2.45
C SER A 225 4.49 7.86 3.78
N PHE A 226 4.71 6.59 4.08
CA PHE A 226 5.43 6.21 5.29
C PHE A 226 6.90 6.67 5.28
N GLY A 227 7.37 7.20 4.17
CA GLY A 227 8.67 7.85 4.10
C GLY A 227 8.80 9.08 5.00
N PHE A 228 7.71 9.83 5.31
CA PHE A 228 7.79 10.93 6.27
C PHE A 228 8.18 10.44 7.68
N PRO A 229 7.55 9.42 8.28
CA PRO A 229 8.04 8.80 9.51
C PRO A 229 9.48 8.28 9.44
N VAL A 230 9.89 7.72 8.30
CA VAL A 230 11.28 7.27 8.08
C VAL A 230 12.25 8.44 8.12
N ILE A 231 11.95 9.54 7.40
CA ILE A 231 12.75 10.78 7.44
C ILE A 231 12.79 11.34 8.87
N THR A 232 11.63 11.47 9.53
CA THR A 232 11.55 11.96 10.91
C THR A 232 12.43 11.12 11.84
N THR A 233 12.39 9.79 11.71
CA THR A 233 13.23 8.91 12.55
C THR A 233 14.71 9.15 12.29
N ALA A 234 15.13 9.25 11.03
CA ALA A 234 16.52 9.51 10.68
C ALA A 234 16.99 10.88 11.22
N GLU A 235 16.15 11.92 11.13
CA GLU A 235 16.46 13.26 11.66
C GLU A 235 16.64 13.30 13.19
N PHE A 236 15.80 12.56 13.94
CA PHE A 236 15.85 12.56 15.41
C PHE A 236 16.83 11.55 16.01
N THR A 237 17.13 10.46 15.31
CA THR A 237 18.02 9.41 15.83
C THR A 237 19.41 9.45 15.22
N HIS A 238 19.56 10.07 14.05
CA HIS A 238 20.79 10.06 13.24
C HIS A 238 21.27 8.64 12.89
N GLU A 239 20.33 7.67 12.85
CA GLU A 239 20.61 6.26 12.60
C GLU A 239 19.64 5.68 11.58
N ASP A 240 20.11 5.37 10.38
CA ASP A 240 19.27 4.91 9.26
C ASP A 240 18.59 3.56 9.54
N TYR A 241 19.27 2.65 10.25
CA TYR A 241 18.66 1.37 10.59
C TYR A 241 17.45 1.51 11.51
N LEU A 242 17.44 2.48 12.43
CA LEU A 242 16.27 2.79 13.27
C LEU A 242 15.11 3.34 12.43
N ALA A 243 15.43 4.15 11.43
CA ALA A 243 14.42 4.64 10.48
C ALA A 243 13.79 3.50 9.67
N VAL A 244 14.57 2.51 9.24
CA VAL A 244 14.08 1.31 8.57
C VAL A 244 13.22 0.45 9.52
N VAL A 245 13.62 0.30 10.79
CA VAL A 245 12.85 -0.42 11.80
C VAL A 245 11.50 0.26 12.06
N THR A 246 11.41 1.60 11.99
CA THR A 246 10.12 2.32 12.10
C THR A 246 9.10 1.82 11.07
N TYR A 247 9.54 1.63 9.82
CA TYR A 247 8.69 1.04 8.79
C TYR A 247 8.34 -0.43 9.09
N GLY A 248 9.29 -1.19 9.63
CA GLY A 248 9.06 -2.57 10.08
C GLY A 248 8.00 -2.67 11.18
N VAL A 249 8.02 -1.79 12.17
CA VAL A 249 7.01 -1.71 13.25
C VAL A 249 5.61 -1.45 12.68
N PHE A 250 5.51 -0.48 11.77
CA PHE A 250 4.25 -0.19 11.07
C PHE A 250 3.72 -1.40 10.30
N LEU A 251 4.55 -2.05 9.48
CA LEU A 251 4.15 -3.21 8.68
C LEU A 251 3.74 -4.39 9.56
N ALA A 252 4.49 -4.67 10.62
CA ALA A 252 4.18 -5.75 11.55
C ALA A 252 2.84 -5.52 12.26
N ALA A 253 2.60 -4.29 12.74
CA ALA A 253 1.32 -3.92 13.35
C ALA A 253 0.17 -4.03 12.34
N SER A 254 0.35 -3.51 11.12
CA SER A 254 -0.67 -3.58 10.07
C SER A 254 -1.01 -5.03 9.69
N ALA A 255 -0.02 -5.89 9.53
CA ALA A 255 -0.23 -7.29 9.20
C ALA A 255 -0.93 -8.07 10.33
N ALA A 256 -0.46 -7.90 11.58
CA ALA A 256 -1.03 -8.58 12.74
C ALA A 256 -2.50 -8.18 12.98
N PHE A 257 -2.77 -6.89 12.98
CA PHE A 257 -4.12 -6.39 13.23
C PHE A 257 -5.07 -6.53 12.04
N GLY A 258 -4.58 -6.52 10.80
CA GLY A 258 -5.37 -6.89 9.62
C GLY A 258 -5.94 -8.31 9.74
N TYR A 259 -5.14 -9.26 10.21
CA TYR A 259 -5.59 -10.62 10.49
C TYR A 259 -6.61 -10.67 11.64
N VAL A 260 -6.36 -9.95 12.73
CA VAL A 260 -7.27 -9.88 13.90
C VAL A 260 -8.61 -9.28 13.49
N PHE A 261 -8.61 -8.15 12.79
CA PHE A 261 -9.83 -7.47 12.35
C PHE A 261 -10.62 -8.29 11.32
N GLY A 262 -9.94 -8.98 10.40
CA GLY A 262 -10.58 -9.86 9.44
C GLY A 262 -11.35 -11.03 10.08
N LYS A 263 -10.95 -11.45 11.29
CA LYS A 263 -11.64 -12.50 12.08
C LYS A 263 -12.58 -11.95 13.15
N SER A 264 -12.50 -10.67 13.46
CA SER A 264 -13.30 -10.05 14.52
C SER A 264 -14.77 -9.92 14.11
N ARG A 265 -15.66 -9.96 15.09
CA ARG A 265 -17.08 -9.63 14.94
C ARG A 265 -17.40 -8.18 15.33
N VAL A 266 -16.41 -7.30 15.23
CA VAL A 266 -16.60 -5.87 15.54
C VAL A 266 -17.52 -5.28 14.48
N ASN A 267 -18.44 -4.40 14.91
CA ASN A 267 -19.24 -3.62 13.97
C ASN A 267 -18.31 -2.76 13.11
N GLU A 268 -18.38 -2.91 11.79
CA GLU A 268 -17.43 -2.32 10.84
C GLU A 268 -17.41 -0.79 10.90
N TYR A 269 -18.58 -0.15 11.11
CA TYR A 269 -18.67 1.31 11.22
C TYR A 269 -18.00 1.82 12.49
N MET A 270 -18.16 1.11 13.62
CA MET A 270 -17.45 1.43 14.86
C MET A 270 -15.97 1.14 14.76
N GLY A 271 -15.61 -0.03 14.19
CA GLY A 271 -14.22 -0.41 13.93
C GLY A 271 -13.50 0.64 13.07
N LEU A 272 -14.11 1.04 11.96
CA LEU A 272 -13.56 2.07 11.07
C LEU A 272 -13.42 3.42 11.79
N SER A 273 -14.46 3.85 12.51
CA SER A 273 -14.43 5.15 13.20
C SER A 273 -13.33 5.23 14.25
N TYR A 274 -13.31 4.27 15.20
CA TYR A 274 -12.43 4.34 16.36
C TYR A 274 -11.06 3.72 16.12
N LEU A 275 -11.01 2.54 15.53
CA LEU A 275 -9.74 1.82 15.31
C LEU A 275 -9.03 2.26 14.03
N GLY A 276 -9.77 2.73 13.03
CA GLY A 276 -9.20 3.32 11.82
C GLY A 276 -8.91 4.81 12.03
N TYR A 277 -9.91 5.64 11.91
CA TYR A 277 -9.73 7.09 11.78
C TYR A 277 -9.29 7.77 13.08
N LEU A 278 -9.95 7.50 14.22
CA LEU A 278 -9.59 8.15 15.49
C LEU A 278 -8.20 7.69 15.98
N LEU A 279 -7.86 6.40 15.79
CA LEU A 279 -6.52 5.93 16.13
C LEU A 279 -5.46 6.55 15.20
N GLY A 280 -5.79 6.80 13.93
CA GLY A 280 -4.95 7.57 13.00
C GLY A 280 -4.67 8.99 13.46
N VAL A 281 -5.63 9.64 14.15
CA VAL A 281 -5.40 10.95 14.81
C VAL A 281 -4.31 10.83 15.86
N PHE A 282 -4.44 9.87 16.79
CA PHE A 282 -3.46 9.67 17.85
C PHE A 282 -2.09 9.27 17.33
N ALA A 283 -2.03 8.44 16.29
CA ALA A 283 -0.77 8.08 15.63
C ALA A 283 -0.06 9.32 15.05
N SER A 284 -0.81 10.16 14.32
CA SER A 284 -0.25 11.39 13.74
C SER A 284 0.15 12.42 14.80
N LEU A 285 -0.66 12.61 15.85
CA LEU A 285 -0.29 13.43 17.01
C LEU A 285 0.93 12.87 17.74
N GLY A 286 1.07 11.55 17.82
CA GLY A 286 2.24 10.90 18.38
C GLY A 286 3.52 11.28 17.61
N PHE A 287 3.50 11.20 16.29
CA PHE A 287 4.63 11.69 15.48
C PHE A 287 4.88 13.19 15.65
N ALA A 288 3.82 14.02 15.76
CA ALA A 288 3.99 15.46 15.95
C ALA A 288 4.63 15.83 17.27
N LEU A 289 4.24 15.17 18.36
CA LEU A 289 4.54 15.57 19.73
C LEU A 289 5.67 14.74 20.38
N LEU A 290 5.76 13.46 20.04
CA LEU A 290 6.63 12.51 20.71
C LEU A 290 7.90 12.19 19.95
N SER A 291 8.06 12.63 18.68
CA SER A 291 9.29 12.41 17.90
C SER A 291 10.55 12.92 18.58
N PRO A 292 10.55 14.04 19.34
CA PRO A 292 11.73 14.47 20.09
C PRO A 292 12.21 13.47 21.16
N MET A 293 11.36 12.51 21.56
CA MET A 293 11.76 11.41 22.46
C MET A 293 12.50 10.28 21.72
N GLY A 294 12.82 10.47 20.43
CA GLY A 294 13.44 9.45 19.59
C GLY A 294 12.54 8.22 19.39
N ILE A 295 13.15 7.04 19.40
CA ILE A 295 12.44 5.77 19.19
C ILE A 295 11.33 5.51 20.21
N ALA A 296 11.46 6.02 21.44
CA ALA A 296 10.45 5.84 22.49
C ALA A 296 9.10 6.51 22.16
N GLY A 297 9.12 7.60 21.38
CA GLY A 297 7.91 8.25 20.88
C GLY A 297 7.51 7.79 19.48
N ILE A 298 8.49 7.57 18.61
CA ILE A 298 8.26 7.27 17.19
C ILE A 298 7.69 5.85 16.98
N TYR A 299 8.25 4.83 17.63
CA TYR A 299 7.82 3.44 17.43
C TYR A 299 6.37 3.18 17.90
N PRO A 300 5.92 3.67 19.08
CA PRO A 300 4.51 3.59 19.43
C PRO A 300 3.60 4.30 18.43
N SER A 301 4.01 5.45 17.90
CA SER A 301 3.24 6.19 16.90
C SER A 301 3.15 5.40 15.59
N ALA A 302 4.24 4.77 15.14
CA ALA A 302 4.28 3.88 13.98
C ALA A 302 3.40 2.64 14.18
N PHE A 303 3.43 2.04 15.36
CA PHE A 303 2.56 0.93 15.72
C PHE A 303 1.08 1.33 15.64
N LEU A 304 0.69 2.44 16.26
CA LEU A 304 -0.69 2.94 16.21
C LEU A 304 -1.14 3.22 14.77
N LEU A 305 -0.26 3.80 13.93
CA LEU A 305 -0.57 4.03 12.52
C LEU A 305 -0.76 2.71 11.77
N GLY A 306 0.05 1.68 12.06
CA GLY A 306 -0.11 0.35 11.49
C GLY A 306 -1.46 -0.27 11.83
N VAL A 307 -1.89 -0.17 13.08
CA VAL A 307 -3.22 -0.62 13.53
C VAL A 307 -4.34 0.15 12.82
N ALA A 308 -4.21 1.49 12.72
CA ALA A 308 -5.19 2.34 12.06
C ALA A 308 -5.35 1.98 10.57
N VAL A 309 -4.24 1.78 9.88
CA VAL A 309 -4.25 1.36 8.46
C VAL A 309 -4.86 -0.04 8.31
N ALA A 310 -4.53 -0.98 9.20
CA ALA A 310 -5.14 -2.30 9.19
C ALA A 310 -6.67 -2.26 9.31
N ALA A 311 -7.19 -1.41 10.20
CA ALA A 311 -8.63 -1.23 10.37
C ALA A 311 -9.29 -0.63 9.11
N THR A 312 -8.69 0.38 8.51
CA THR A 312 -9.23 1.00 7.29
C THR A 312 -9.18 0.05 6.10
N GLU A 313 -8.07 -0.67 5.92
CA GLU A 313 -7.93 -1.66 4.84
C GLU A 313 -8.91 -2.84 4.97
N THR A 314 -9.38 -3.12 6.19
CA THR A 314 -10.34 -4.20 6.45
C THR A 314 -11.79 -3.69 6.39
N PHE A 315 -12.10 -2.60 7.08
CA PHE A 315 -13.50 -2.18 7.29
C PHE A 315 -14.05 -1.32 6.15
N GLU A 316 -13.25 -0.46 5.50
CA GLU A 316 -13.75 0.34 4.37
C GLU A 316 -14.29 -0.53 3.22
N PRO A 317 -13.54 -1.51 2.68
CA PRO A 317 -14.05 -2.38 1.64
C PRO A 317 -15.26 -3.21 2.10
N THR A 318 -15.28 -3.64 3.36
CA THR A 318 -16.41 -4.37 3.95
C THR A 318 -17.68 -3.52 3.97
N ILE A 319 -17.59 -2.26 4.38
CA ILE A 319 -18.72 -1.31 4.37
C ILE A 319 -19.17 -1.06 2.93
N VAL A 320 -18.26 -0.79 2.00
CA VAL A 320 -18.58 -0.59 0.58
C VAL A 320 -19.29 -1.80 0.00
N SER A 321 -18.85 -3.02 0.34
CA SER A 321 -19.49 -4.25 -0.13
C SER A 321 -20.93 -4.43 0.36
N LYS A 322 -21.29 -3.79 1.48
CA LYS A 322 -22.67 -3.79 2.02
C LYS A 322 -23.54 -2.67 1.48
N LEU A 323 -22.92 -1.56 1.03
CA LEU A 323 -23.62 -0.37 0.56
C LEU A 323 -23.78 -0.33 -0.97
N ALA A 324 -22.89 -0.95 -1.71
CA ALA A 324 -22.95 -0.99 -3.16
C ALA A 324 -23.90 -2.10 -3.64
N PRO A 325 -24.80 -1.81 -4.61
CA PRO A 325 -25.58 -2.87 -5.26
C PRO A 325 -24.68 -3.94 -5.89
N GLU A 326 -25.11 -5.19 -5.93
CA GLU A 326 -24.31 -6.31 -6.49
C GLU A 326 -23.82 -6.03 -7.91
N GLU A 327 -24.71 -5.48 -8.76
CA GLU A 327 -24.42 -5.13 -10.15
C GLU A 327 -23.39 -3.98 -10.28
N ARG A 328 -23.18 -3.21 -9.20
CA ARG A 328 -22.29 -2.04 -9.16
C ARG A 328 -21.15 -2.17 -8.15
N MET A 329 -20.90 -3.38 -7.66
CA MET A 329 -19.85 -3.64 -6.66
C MET A 329 -18.48 -3.17 -7.14
N GLY A 330 -18.12 -3.47 -8.40
CA GLY A 330 -16.87 -3.03 -9.00
C GLY A 330 -16.71 -1.50 -9.02
N MET A 331 -17.80 -0.78 -9.30
CA MET A 331 -17.82 0.68 -9.29
C MET A 331 -17.64 1.23 -7.87
N GLY A 332 -18.33 0.66 -6.87
CA GLY A 332 -18.18 1.06 -5.47
C GLY A 332 -16.75 0.92 -4.97
N MET A 333 -16.10 -0.22 -5.24
CA MET A 333 -14.70 -0.45 -4.91
C MET A 333 -13.74 0.46 -5.69
N GLY A 334 -14.05 0.74 -6.95
CA GLY A 334 -13.30 1.69 -7.78
C GLY A 334 -13.36 3.11 -7.23
N LEU A 335 -14.54 3.58 -6.80
CA LEU A 335 -14.70 4.90 -6.18
C LEU A 335 -13.97 5.01 -4.84
N LEU A 336 -14.01 3.96 -4.00
CA LEU A 336 -13.24 3.90 -2.78
C LEU A 336 -11.74 4.08 -3.05
N SER A 337 -11.21 3.31 -4.00
CA SER A 337 -9.79 3.37 -4.39
C SER A 337 -9.42 4.73 -4.99
N PHE A 338 -10.30 5.31 -5.80
CA PHE A 338 -10.11 6.63 -6.42
C PHE A 338 -10.09 7.74 -5.36
N GLY A 339 -11.08 7.76 -4.44
CA GLY A 339 -11.12 8.73 -3.34
C GLY A 339 -9.85 8.68 -2.50
N ARG A 340 -9.41 7.48 -2.12
CA ARG A 340 -8.16 7.26 -1.38
C ARG A 340 -6.94 7.75 -2.16
N SER A 341 -6.84 7.43 -3.44
CA SER A 341 -5.69 7.83 -4.28
C SER A 341 -5.56 9.33 -4.42
N ILE A 342 -6.68 10.05 -4.61
CA ILE A 342 -6.67 11.52 -4.64
C ILE A 342 -6.28 12.08 -3.27
N GLY A 343 -6.82 11.51 -2.18
CA GLY A 343 -6.45 11.89 -0.82
C GLY A 343 -4.95 11.77 -0.60
N ILE A 344 -4.35 10.62 -0.89
CA ILE A 344 -2.90 10.36 -0.75
C ILE A 344 -2.07 11.28 -1.65
N PHE A 345 -2.50 11.52 -2.89
CA PHE A 345 -1.81 12.45 -3.80
C PHE A 345 -1.70 13.85 -3.21
N LEU A 346 -2.83 14.41 -2.77
CA LEU A 346 -2.87 15.74 -2.17
C LEU A 346 -2.16 15.76 -0.81
N ALA A 347 -2.32 14.71 -0.01
CA ALA A 347 -1.67 14.58 1.29
C ALA A 347 -0.16 14.70 1.18
N ASN A 348 0.46 13.90 0.32
CA ASN A 348 1.92 13.90 0.18
C ASN A 348 2.44 15.26 -0.26
N THR A 349 1.76 15.94 -1.19
CA THR A 349 2.13 17.29 -1.63
C THR A 349 2.04 18.29 -0.48
N ILE A 350 0.90 18.34 0.22
CA ILE A 350 0.67 19.30 1.33
C ILE A 350 1.58 18.99 2.50
N MET A 351 1.72 17.72 2.87
CA MET A 351 2.60 17.32 3.96
C MET A 351 4.06 17.63 3.68
N GLY A 352 4.53 17.43 2.43
CA GLY A 352 5.88 17.83 2.04
C GLY A 352 6.14 19.32 2.24
N LEU A 353 5.20 20.19 1.84
CA LEU A 353 5.28 21.63 2.04
C LEU A 353 5.26 22.01 3.53
N LEU A 354 4.35 21.41 4.31
CA LEU A 354 4.25 21.68 5.74
C LEU A 354 5.46 21.15 6.52
N TYR A 355 5.96 19.98 6.16
CA TYR A 355 7.15 19.38 6.78
C TYR A 355 8.39 20.25 6.56
N GLN A 356 8.52 20.88 5.38
CA GLN A 356 9.61 21.80 5.08
C GLN A 356 9.64 23.02 6.03
N LEU A 357 8.47 23.46 6.51
CA LEU A 357 8.35 24.53 7.50
C LEU A 357 8.71 24.00 8.91
N HIS A 358 8.07 22.91 9.31
CA HIS A 358 8.34 22.19 10.54
C HIS A 358 7.67 20.81 10.48
N TYR A 359 8.40 19.74 10.83
CA TYR A 359 7.92 18.35 10.72
C TYR A 359 6.55 18.15 11.40
N SER A 360 6.31 18.75 12.57
CA SER A 360 5.06 18.56 13.31
C SER A 360 3.83 19.15 12.59
N TYR A 361 4.00 20.18 11.76
CA TYR A 361 2.87 20.76 11.01
C TYR A 361 2.27 19.75 10.02
N ALA A 362 3.12 18.96 9.37
CA ALA A 362 2.66 17.88 8.50
C ALA A 362 1.79 16.87 9.26
N TYR A 363 2.23 16.46 10.44
CA TYR A 363 1.49 15.50 11.25
C TYR A 363 0.25 16.09 11.90
N TYR A 364 0.23 17.38 12.28
CA TYR A 364 -1.00 18.05 12.73
C TYR A 364 -2.03 18.12 11.61
N PHE A 365 -1.60 18.40 10.38
CA PHE A 365 -2.49 18.37 9.23
C PHE A 365 -3.08 16.97 9.00
N ALA A 366 -2.25 15.92 9.06
CA ALA A 366 -2.70 14.53 8.95
C ALA A 366 -3.69 14.16 10.07
N ALA A 367 -3.43 14.57 11.31
CA ALA A 367 -4.32 14.35 12.44
C ALA A 367 -5.67 15.05 12.24
N ALA A 368 -5.69 16.33 11.83
CA ALA A 368 -6.91 17.08 11.56
C ALA A 368 -7.73 16.45 10.43
N SER A 369 -7.07 15.97 9.38
CA SER A 369 -7.72 15.30 8.26
C SER A 369 -8.32 13.95 8.66
N SER A 370 -7.60 13.14 9.44
CA SER A 370 -8.11 11.89 10.00
C SER A 370 -9.29 12.12 10.95
N PHE A 371 -9.24 13.19 11.76
CA PHE A 371 -10.36 13.58 12.62
C PHE A 371 -11.59 13.99 11.81
N THR A 372 -11.39 14.68 10.67
CA THR A 372 -12.49 15.00 9.76
C THR A 372 -13.13 13.72 9.19
N ALA A 373 -12.31 12.73 8.78
CA ALA A 373 -12.83 11.43 8.35
C ALA A 373 -13.64 10.73 9.46
N PHE A 374 -13.14 10.75 10.71
CA PHE A 374 -13.85 10.24 11.86
C PHE A 374 -15.23 10.92 12.04
N LEU A 375 -15.29 12.26 11.96
CA LEU A 375 -16.53 13.02 12.10
C LEU A 375 -17.51 12.69 10.97
N VAL A 376 -17.06 12.56 9.73
CA VAL A 376 -17.90 12.19 8.59
C VAL A 376 -18.57 10.84 8.83
N VAL A 377 -17.81 9.83 9.26
CA VAL A 377 -18.38 8.52 9.54
C VAL A 377 -19.31 8.57 10.75
N ARG A 378 -18.86 9.18 11.85
CA ARG A 378 -19.60 9.15 13.13
C ARG A 378 -20.86 9.98 13.09
N LEU A 379 -20.84 11.17 12.50
CA LEU A 379 -21.96 12.11 12.55
C LEU A 379 -22.88 12.01 11.33
N LEU A 380 -22.35 11.66 10.16
CA LEU A 380 -23.12 11.66 8.92
C LEU A 380 -23.47 10.26 8.47
N LEU A 381 -22.47 9.39 8.27
CA LEU A 381 -22.70 8.05 7.73
C LEU A 381 -23.56 7.19 8.67
N MET A 382 -23.23 7.15 9.96
CA MET A 382 -23.99 6.35 10.92
C MET A 382 -25.45 6.85 11.09
N ARG A 383 -25.71 8.15 10.95
CA ARG A 383 -27.09 8.68 10.95
C ARG A 383 -27.87 8.24 9.72
N VAL A 384 -27.25 8.25 8.54
CA VAL A 384 -27.89 7.80 7.30
C VAL A 384 -28.22 6.32 7.38
N VAL A 385 -27.29 5.51 7.89
CA VAL A 385 -27.51 4.05 8.05
C VAL A 385 -28.55 3.74 9.11
N ALA A 386 -28.52 4.42 10.27
CA ALA A 386 -29.49 4.22 11.38
C ALA A 386 -30.88 4.74 11.05
N GLY A 387 -31.02 5.78 10.23
CA GLY A 387 -32.30 6.38 9.83
C GLY A 387 -33.10 5.57 8.82
N GLY A 388 -32.72 4.32 8.53
CA GLY A 388 -33.43 3.47 7.57
C GLY A 388 -33.36 3.98 6.14
N GLY A 389 -32.33 4.79 5.83
CA GLY A 389 -32.01 5.22 4.47
C GLY A 389 -31.68 4.00 3.62
N GLN A 390 -32.70 3.18 3.33
CA GLN A 390 -32.63 2.22 2.26
C GLN A 390 -32.22 2.97 1.00
N LEU A 391 -31.18 2.49 0.43
CA LEU A 391 -30.72 2.67 -0.93
C LEU A 391 -31.93 2.67 -1.90
N ARG A 392 -32.49 3.84 -2.20
CA ARG A 392 -33.30 4.12 -3.35
C ARG A 392 -32.57 5.09 -4.25
#